data_a92efe41c8afa10c39e3dea1fba732b9
#
_entry.id   a92efe41c8afa10c39e3dea1fba732b9
#
_cell.length_a   1.000
_cell.length_b   1.000
_cell.length_c   1.000
_cell.angle_alpha   90.00
_cell.angle_beta   90.00
_cell.angle_gamma   90.00
#
_symmetry.space_group_name_H-M   'P 1'
#
loop_
_entity.id
_entity.type
_entity.pdbx_description
1 polymer ?
#
loop_
_entity_poly.entity_id
_entity_poly.type
_entity_poly.pdbx_seq_one_letter_code
_entity_poly.pdbx_strand_id
1 'polypeptide(L)'
;MIAKQKFSLFLTLLIFILLLALAGCSGGEQTNAKSEPTSTEESTKETAESEETTEYPIVIKHALGETTIEEKPERVATIQWSNHDVALALGVVPVGFSAANYGVQDDSGMLPWTADKIKELGAETPTIFQDTDGLDFEAIADANPDVILAAYSGITQEEYDTLSEIAPVVAYQTSPWVASWREQVTYNAMGMGIEEEGKQLIADTEKLIEEKLNEHSEIKGKKAAFVSISADDLSKFYIYTPEDPRGAFLSELGMEYPESITSQITDPNSFYIEVSAENADMLKDAEILVSYGDKNTLAALQADPILGKIPAVERGSVVIIGDNTPLAAAGTPSPLSIEYSIDEYLTLLSEAASKVQ
;
A
#
# COMPACT_ATOMS: atom_id res chain seq x y z
N MET A 1 8.27 -41.87 38.74
CA MET A 1 8.11 -41.51 40.18
C MET A 1 8.78 -40.19 40.56
N ILE A 2 9.12 -39.30 39.62
CA ILE A 2 9.89 -38.07 39.88
C ILE A 2 9.00 -36.79 39.70
N ALA A 3 7.81 -36.91 39.13
CA ALA A 3 6.96 -35.73 38.83
C ALA A 3 6.03 -35.28 39.99
N LYS A 4 5.85 -36.08 41.02
CA LYS A 4 4.99 -35.74 42.20
C LYS A 4 5.68 -34.97 43.30
N GLN A 5 7.01 -34.91 43.30
CA GLN A 5 7.80 -34.29 44.39
C GLN A 5 8.04 -32.79 44.16
N LYS A 6 7.94 -32.28 42.93
CA LYS A 6 8.12 -30.84 42.63
C LYS A 6 6.86 -29.97 42.85
N PHE A 7 5.68 -30.57 42.89
CA PHE A 7 4.44 -29.84 43.11
C PHE A 7 4.15 -29.53 44.58
N SER A 8 4.71 -30.32 45.50
CA SER A 8 4.55 -30.12 46.96
C SER A 8 5.42 -29.02 47.53
N LEU A 9 6.57 -28.69 46.88
CA LEU A 9 7.49 -27.68 47.37
C LEU A 9 7.05 -26.24 46.97
N PHE A 10 6.25 -26.10 45.92
CA PHE A 10 5.74 -24.81 45.47
C PHE A 10 4.52 -24.31 46.27
N LEU A 11 3.74 -25.25 46.82
CA LEU A 11 2.55 -24.93 47.60
C LEU A 11 2.89 -24.49 49.03
N THR A 12 4.01 -24.94 49.60
CA THR A 12 4.45 -24.54 50.93
C THR A 12 5.16 -23.18 50.98
N LEU A 13 5.71 -22.71 49.85
CA LEU A 13 6.36 -21.40 49.77
C LEU A 13 5.32 -20.25 49.61
N LEU A 14 4.14 -20.52 49.04
CA LEU A 14 3.09 -19.53 48.86
C LEU A 14 2.31 -19.19 50.14
N ILE A 15 2.30 -20.09 51.12
CA ILE A 15 1.59 -19.90 52.39
C ILE A 15 2.42 -19.08 53.41
N PHE A 16 3.76 -19.00 53.22
CA PHE A 16 4.63 -18.25 54.13
C PHE A 16 4.74 -16.75 53.83
N ILE A 17 4.29 -16.29 52.63
CA ILE A 17 4.30 -14.87 52.21
C ILE A 17 3.03 -14.13 52.62
N LEU A 18 1.95 -14.84 53.00
CA LEU A 18 0.66 -14.22 53.33
C LEU A 18 0.47 -13.89 54.82
N LEU A 19 1.46 -14.10 55.68
CA LEU A 19 1.35 -13.95 57.16
C LEU A 19 2.15 -12.78 57.74
N LEU A 20 2.68 -11.86 56.93
CA LEU A 20 3.52 -10.74 57.41
C LEU A 20 2.90 -9.34 57.22
N ALA A 21 1.62 -9.22 57.00
CA ALA A 21 0.95 -7.92 56.75
C ALA A 21 -0.19 -7.57 57.72
N LEU A 22 -0.02 -7.87 59.01
CA LEU A 22 -0.99 -7.46 60.05
C LEU A 22 -0.29 -7.23 61.41
N ALA A 23 0.39 -6.07 61.56
CA ALA A 23 0.63 -5.50 62.89
C ALA A 23 1.11 -4.04 62.75
N GLY A 24 0.31 -3.07 63.24
CA GLY A 24 0.82 -1.70 63.43
C GLY A 24 -0.28 -0.64 63.40
N CYS A 25 -1.25 -0.69 64.29
CA CYS A 25 -2.03 0.48 64.71
C CYS A 25 -1.70 0.82 66.15
N SER A 26 -1.38 2.07 66.47
CA SER A 26 -1.75 2.82 67.66
C SER A 26 -0.89 4.10 67.79
N GLY A 27 -1.47 5.28 67.66
CA GLY A 27 -1.97 6.12 68.75
C GLY A 27 -1.01 7.24 69.11
N GLY A 28 -1.51 8.51 69.18
CA GLY A 28 -0.90 9.57 69.97
C GLY A 28 -0.81 10.96 69.32
N GLU A 29 -1.61 11.77 69.70
CA GLU A 29 -2.09 13.14 69.76
C GLU A 29 -1.08 14.32 69.83
N GLN A 30 -1.46 15.41 69.13
CA GLN A 30 -1.27 16.88 69.44
C GLN A 30 0.12 17.50 69.29
N THR A 31 0.32 18.58 68.52
CA THR A 31 -0.10 19.99 68.60
C THR A 31 0.67 20.85 67.60
N ASN A 32 -0.06 21.76 66.92
CA ASN A 32 0.27 23.13 66.47
C ASN A 32 1.68 23.55 66.05
N ALA A 33 1.85 24.00 64.78
CA ALA A 33 2.06 25.38 64.35
C ALA A 33 2.64 25.52 62.90
N LYS A 34 1.84 26.13 62.04
CA LYS A 34 2.14 27.17 61.04
C LYS A 34 3.53 27.17 60.38
N SER A 35 3.55 26.83 59.05
CA SER A 35 4.12 27.64 57.94
C SER A 35 4.05 26.84 56.63
N GLU A 36 3.37 27.40 55.61
CA GLU A 36 3.52 26.98 54.23
C GLU A 36 4.96 27.20 53.73
N PRO A 37 5.42 26.37 52.78
CA PRO A 37 5.20 26.64 51.38
C PRO A 37 5.04 25.42 50.48
N THR A 38 4.18 25.58 49.48
CA THR A 38 4.21 25.05 48.11
C THR A 38 4.93 23.71 47.90
N SER A 39 4.21 22.64 47.80
CA SER A 39 4.63 21.41 47.10
C SER A 39 3.86 21.28 45.80
N THR A 40 4.59 21.30 44.71
CA THR A 40 4.20 20.97 43.36
C THR A 40 3.65 19.52 43.34
N GLU A 41 2.35 19.38 43.16
CA GLU A 41 1.75 18.11 42.78
C GLU A 41 2.14 17.80 41.34
N GLU A 42 3.00 16.84 41.18
CA GLU A 42 3.29 16.19 39.89
C GLU A 42 2.04 15.33 39.55
N SER A 43 1.12 15.95 38.81
CA SER A 43 -0.01 15.26 38.23
C SER A 43 0.50 14.37 37.11
N THR A 44 0.64 13.08 37.39
CA THR A 44 0.75 12.06 36.36
C THR A 44 -0.54 12.08 35.56
N LYS A 45 -0.53 12.80 34.41
CA LYS A 45 -1.54 12.64 33.39
C LYS A 45 -1.36 11.23 32.81
N GLU A 46 -2.14 10.29 33.26
CA GLU A 46 -2.54 9.15 32.45
C GLU A 46 -3.20 9.73 31.21
N THR A 47 -2.52 9.65 30.09
CA THR A 47 -3.10 9.89 28.77
C THR A 47 -4.05 8.71 28.55
N ALA A 48 -5.32 8.87 28.86
CA ALA A 48 -6.35 8.01 28.34
C ALA A 48 -6.37 8.26 26.83
N GLU A 49 -5.82 7.34 26.04
CA GLU A 49 -6.16 7.19 24.63
C GLU A 49 -7.68 7.04 24.61
N SER A 50 -8.36 8.06 24.09
CA SER A 50 -9.76 7.92 23.72
C SER A 50 -9.77 6.98 22.52
N GLU A 51 -10.14 5.72 22.71
CA GLU A 51 -10.59 4.88 21.61
C GLU A 51 -11.76 5.63 20.95
N GLU A 52 -11.50 6.27 19.81
CA GLU A 52 -12.58 6.77 18.97
C GLU A 52 -13.33 5.55 18.46
N THR A 53 -14.50 5.29 19.04
CA THR A 53 -15.35 4.18 18.61
C THR A 53 -15.97 4.56 17.28
N THR A 54 -15.62 3.82 16.23
CA THR A 54 -16.26 3.94 14.91
C THR A 54 -17.77 3.79 15.05
N GLU A 55 -18.53 4.78 14.58
CA GLU A 55 -20.01 4.72 14.58
C GLU A 55 -20.51 3.96 13.35
N TYR A 56 -21.45 3.03 13.56
CA TYR A 56 -22.12 2.28 12.51
C TYR A 56 -23.59 2.72 12.38
N PRO A 57 -24.19 2.65 11.16
CA PRO A 57 -23.60 2.14 9.92
C PRO A 57 -22.60 3.12 9.27
N ILE A 58 -21.57 2.59 8.61
CA ILE A 58 -20.68 3.36 7.75
C ILE A 58 -21.25 3.35 6.32
N VAL A 59 -21.38 4.52 5.70
CA VAL A 59 -21.88 4.64 4.33
C VAL A 59 -20.75 5.14 3.44
N ILE A 60 -20.36 4.33 2.44
CA ILE A 60 -19.26 4.60 1.50
C ILE A 60 -19.85 4.79 0.11
N LYS A 61 -19.69 5.99 -0.46
CA LYS A 61 -20.05 6.26 -1.87
C LYS A 61 -18.88 5.92 -2.77
N HIS A 62 -19.17 5.39 -3.95
CA HIS A 62 -18.17 5.00 -4.95
C HIS A 62 -18.78 5.07 -6.37
N ALA A 63 -17.97 4.86 -7.41
CA ALA A 63 -18.42 5.02 -8.80
C ALA A 63 -19.60 4.11 -9.20
N LEU A 64 -19.74 2.95 -8.57
CA LEU A 64 -20.78 1.96 -8.87
C LEU A 64 -22.02 2.07 -7.96
N GLY A 65 -22.04 3.02 -7.01
CA GLY A 65 -23.16 3.22 -6.12
C GLY A 65 -22.79 3.64 -4.70
N GLU A 66 -23.40 2.99 -3.72
CA GLU A 66 -23.21 3.25 -2.29
C GLU A 66 -23.22 1.92 -1.53
N THR A 67 -22.28 1.76 -0.64
CA THR A 67 -22.17 0.56 0.22
C THR A 67 -22.37 0.94 1.67
N THR A 68 -23.19 0.19 2.38
CA THR A 68 -23.44 0.36 3.81
C THR A 68 -22.81 -0.80 4.58
N ILE A 69 -21.98 -0.48 5.55
CA ILE A 69 -21.38 -1.42 6.50
C ILE A 69 -22.13 -1.25 7.82
N GLU A 70 -22.95 -2.23 8.16
CA GLU A 70 -23.87 -2.15 9.32
C GLU A 70 -23.17 -2.35 10.67
N GLU A 71 -22.10 -3.13 10.70
CA GLU A 71 -21.30 -3.45 11.88
C GLU A 71 -19.84 -3.68 11.50
N LYS A 72 -18.94 -3.77 12.48
CA LYS A 72 -17.51 -3.98 12.23
C LYS A 72 -17.26 -5.31 11.52
N PRO A 73 -16.66 -5.32 10.31
CA PRO A 73 -16.34 -6.55 9.63
C PRO A 73 -15.31 -7.38 10.40
N GLU A 74 -15.53 -8.71 10.44
CA GLU A 74 -14.60 -9.68 11.02
C GLU A 74 -13.95 -10.57 9.95
N ARG A 75 -14.59 -10.66 8.77
CA ARG A 75 -14.21 -11.54 7.67
C ARG A 75 -14.05 -10.75 6.38
N VAL A 76 -12.87 -10.17 6.21
CA VAL A 76 -12.54 -9.31 5.06
C VAL A 76 -12.07 -10.16 3.89
N ALA A 77 -12.72 -10.07 2.73
CA ALA A 77 -12.15 -10.52 1.46
C ALA A 77 -11.64 -9.32 0.66
N THR A 78 -10.61 -9.53 -0.12
CA THR A 78 -10.09 -8.50 -1.03
C THR A 78 -9.97 -9.06 -2.43
N ILE A 79 -10.35 -8.28 -3.43
CA ILE A 79 -10.31 -8.73 -4.81
C ILE A 79 -9.48 -7.78 -5.68
N GLN A 80 -9.07 -8.26 -6.83
CA GLN A 80 -8.25 -7.54 -7.78
C GLN A 80 -6.89 -7.12 -7.21
N TRP A 81 -6.30 -6.00 -7.65
CA TRP A 81 -4.91 -5.66 -7.38
C TRP A 81 -4.71 -4.91 -6.05
N SER A 82 -3.73 -5.31 -5.26
CA SER A 82 -3.16 -4.62 -4.08
C SER A 82 -4.11 -4.30 -2.90
N ASN A 83 -5.42 -4.56 -2.97
CA ASN A 83 -6.32 -4.30 -1.84
C ASN A 83 -5.96 -5.13 -0.59
N HIS A 84 -5.44 -6.34 -0.78
CA HIS A 84 -4.92 -7.18 0.32
C HIS A 84 -3.69 -6.60 0.99
N ASP A 85 -2.85 -5.85 0.26
CA ASP A 85 -1.67 -5.19 0.84
C ASP A 85 -2.09 -4.16 1.89
N VAL A 86 -3.18 -3.42 1.64
CA VAL A 86 -3.72 -2.47 2.62
C VAL A 86 -4.24 -3.17 3.86
N ALA A 87 -5.04 -4.22 3.69
CA ALA A 87 -5.57 -4.99 4.83
C ALA A 87 -4.43 -5.56 5.68
N LEU A 88 -3.44 -6.19 5.05
CA LEU A 88 -2.27 -6.76 5.70
C LEU A 88 -1.41 -5.69 6.39
N ALA A 89 -1.18 -4.52 5.76
CA ALA A 89 -0.43 -3.42 6.36
C ALA A 89 -1.12 -2.90 7.64
N LEU A 90 -2.45 -2.94 7.68
CA LEU A 90 -3.27 -2.60 8.85
C LEU A 90 -3.42 -3.76 9.85
N GLY A 91 -2.71 -4.87 9.64
CA GLY A 91 -2.74 -6.03 10.53
C GLY A 91 -3.98 -6.92 10.38
N VAL A 92 -4.81 -6.68 9.36
CA VAL A 92 -5.98 -7.49 9.06
C VAL A 92 -5.62 -8.54 8.02
N VAL A 93 -5.70 -9.82 8.38
CA VAL A 93 -5.47 -10.93 7.45
C VAL A 93 -6.79 -11.25 6.74
N PRO A 94 -6.87 -11.07 5.41
CA PRO A 94 -8.09 -11.37 4.68
C PRO A 94 -8.44 -12.87 4.77
N VAL A 95 -9.73 -13.22 4.72
CA VAL A 95 -10.17 -14.61 4.59
C VAL A 95 -9.84 -15.18 3.20
N GLY A 96 -9.73 -14.30 2.21
CA GLY A 96 -9.26 -14.62 0.87
C GLY A 96 -8.92 -13.35 0.09
N PHE A 97 -8.07 -13.50 -0.93
CA PHE A 97 -7.66 -12.42 -1.82
C PHE A 97 -7.34 -12.91 -3.23
N SER A 98 -7.42 -12.02 -4.22
CA SER A 98 -7.07 -12.31 -5.62
C SER A 98 -5.60 -12.66 -5.78
N ALA A 99 -5.31 -13.73 -6.52
CA ALA A 99 -3.94 -14.07 -6.90
C ALA A 99 -3.27 -12.92 -7.66
N ALA A 100 -2.04 -12.60 -7.30
CA ALA A 100 -1.22 -11.74 -8.14
C ALA A 100 -0.84 -12.50 -9.42
N ASN A 101 -1.26 -11.97 -10.56
CA ASN A 101 -1.01 -12.53 -11.89
C ASN A 101 0.20 -11.91 -12.60
N TYR A 102 0.94 -11.03 -11.90
CA TYR A 102 2.12 -10.33 -12.42
C TYR A 102 3.15 -10.13 -11.29
N GLY A 103 4.42 -10.33 -11.59
CA GLY A 103 5.52 -10.15 -10.63
C GLY A 103 5.79 -11.34 -9.70
N VAL A 104 4.94 -12.35 -9.69
CA VAL A 104 5.12 -13.57 -8.89
C VAL A 104 6.16 -14.48 -9.56
N GLN A 105 7.09 -15.02 -8.75
CA GLN A 105 8.22 -15.79 -9.26
C GLN A 105 8.17 -17.30 -8.94
N ASP A 106 7.16 -17.74 -8.17
CA ASP A 106 7.10 -19.09 -7.59
C ASP A 106 5.74 -19.76 -7.66
N ASP A 107 4.87 -19.29 -8.55
CA ASP A 107 3.50 -19.80 -8.73
C ASP A 107 2.62 -19.76 -7.45
N SER A 108 3.04 -19.04 -6.40
CA SER A 108 2.28 -18.92 -5.16
C SER A 108 1.02 -18.07 -5.28
N GLY A 109 0.95 -17.21 -6.30
CA GLY A 109 -0.09 -16.18 -6.42
C GLY A 109 0.12 -15.01 -5.43
N MET A 110 1.27 -14.94 -4.76
CA MET A 110 1.62 -13.90 -3.79
C MET A 110 2.89 -13.15 -4.20
N LEU A 111 2.88 -11.85 -4.04
CA LEU A 111 4.09 -11.05 -4.15
C LEU A 111 4.94 -11.18 -2.87
N PRO A 112 6.26 -10.97 -2.94
CA PRO A 112 7.15 -11.19 -1.79
C PRO A 112 6.71 -10.47 -0.52
N TRP A 113 6.34 -9.20 -0.62
CA TRP A 113 5.88 -8.40 0.53
C TRP A 113 4.57 -8.92 1.14
N THR A 114 3.66 -9.46 0.30
CA THR A 114 2.42 -10.09 0.76
C THR A 114 2.72 -11.33 1.59
N ALA A 115 3.58 -12.22 1.06
CA ALA A 115 3.99 -13.45 1.75
C ALA A 115 4.75 -13.16 3.06
N ASP A 116 5.66 -12.19 3.03
CA ASP A 116 6.43 -11.78 4.21
C ASP A 116 5.51 -11.18 5.29
N LYS A 117 4.51 -10.36 4.91
CA LYS A 117 3.59 -9.75 5.87
C LYS A 117 2.65 -10.76 6.51
N ILE A 118 2.12 -11.72 5.75
CA ILE A 118 1.31 -12.83 6.29
C ILE A 118 2.12 -13.62 7.32
N LYS A 119 3.38 -13.93 7.00
CA LYS A 119 4.29 -14.61 7.91
C LYS A 119 4.61 -13.79 9.16
N GLU A 120 4.84 -12.48 9.03
CA GLU A 120 5.08 -11.55 10.17
C GLU A 120 3.89 -11.55 11.11
N LEU A 121 2.67 -11.51 10.57
CA LEU A 121 1.42 -11.58 11.33
C LEU A 121 1.17 -12.97 11.97
N GLY A 122 2.00 -13.97 11.67
CA GLY A 122 1.88 -15.33 12.20
C GLY A 122 0.62 -16.06 11.72
N ALA A 123 0.07 -15.65 10.58
CA ALA A 123 -1.16 -16.19 10.03
C ALA A 123 -0.90 -17.38 9.08
N GLU A 124 -1.91 -18.23 8.93
CA GLU A 124 -1.96 -19.19 7.83
C GLU A 124 -2.26 -18.46 6.51
N THR A 125 -1.81 -19.03 5.38
CA THR A 125 -2.11 -18.44 4.06
C THR A 125 -3.62 -18.46 3.81
N PRO A 126 -4.23 -17.29 3.52
CA PRO A 126 -5.64 -17.20 3.18
C PRO A 126 -6.00 -17.95 1.89
N THR A 127 -7.30 -18.04 1.57
CA THR A 127 -7.74 -18.51 0.28
C THR A 127 -7.24 -17.58 -0.83
N ILE A 128 -6.64 -18.12 -1.88
CA ILE A 128 -6.17 -17.34 -3.04
C ILE A 128 -7.15 -17.54 -4.18
N PHE A 129 -7.89 -16.49 -4.55
CA PHE A 129 -8.86 -16.52 -5.64
C PHE A 129 -8.15 -16.52 -6.98
N GLN A 130 -8.49 -17.45 -7.87
CA GLN A 130 -7.90 -17.56 -9.21
C GLN A 130 -8.76 -16.78 -10.21
N ASP A 131 -8.64 -15.49 -10.23
CA ASP A 131 -9.49 -14.57 -11.00
C ASP A 131 -8.80 -13.96 -12.24
N THR A 132 -7.78 -14.62 -12.78
CA THR A 132 -7.06 -14.18 -13.99
C THR A 132 -7.96 -14.09 -15.22
N ASP A 133 -8.91 -15.01 -15.37
CA ASP A 133 -9.86 -15.07 -16.49
C ASP A 133 -11.26 -14.53 -16.12
N GLY A 134 -11.36 -13.76 -15.05
CA GLY A 134 -12.57 -13.23 -14.45
C GLY A 134 -12.68 -13.59 -12.98
N LEU A 135 -13.56 -12.90 -12.25
CA LEU A 135 -13.70 -13.12 -10.80
C LEU A 135 -14.23 -14.51 -10.48
N ASP A 136 -13.61 -15.20 -9.55
CA ASP A 136 -14.06 -16.48 -9.00
C ASP A 136 -15.12 -16.24 -7.90
N PHE A 137 -16.34 -15.94 -8.33
CA PHE A 137 -17.47 -15.66 -7.42
C PHE A 137 -17.77 -16.82 -6.47
N GLU A 138 -17.54 -18.08 -6.90
CA GLU A 138 -17.77 -19.26 -6.07
C GLU A 138 -16.74 -19.31 -4.93
N ALA A 139 -15.45 -19.14 -5.23
CA ALA A 139 -14.42 -19.11 -4.19
C ALA A 139 -14.58 -17.90 -3.22
N ILE A 140 -14.99 -16.73 -3.74
CA ILE A 140 -15.28 -15.56 -2.92
C ILE A 140 -16.45 -15.84 -1.97
N ALA A 141 -17.55 -16.42 -2.46
CA ALA A 141 -18.70 -16.78 -1.65
C ALA A 141 -18.37 -17.85 -0.61
N ASP A 142 -17.59 -18.87 -0.99
CA ASP A 142 -17.15 -19.95 -0.09
C ASP A 142 -16.25 -19.44 1.04
N ALA A 143 -15.50 -18.36 0.81
CA ALA A 143 -14.73 -17.68 1.85
C ALA A 143 -15.62 -17.00 2.90
N ASN A 144 -16.93 -16.87 2.64
CA ASN A 144 -17.94 -16.28 3.52
C ASN A 144 -17.50 -14.95 4.13
N PRO A 145 -17.18 -13.93 3.31
CA PRO A 145 -16.81 -12.61 3.80
C PRO A 145 -18.04 -11.86 4.33
N ASP A 146 -17.80 -10.88 5.19
CA ASP A 146 -18.78 -9.87 5.61
C ASP A 146 -18.51 -8.48 5.00
N VAL A 147 -17.36 -8.34 4.31
CA VAL A 147 -17.05 -7.21 3.43
C VAL A 147 -16.09 -7.65 2.31
N ILE A 148 -16.24 -7.07 1.13
CA ILE A 148 -15.35 -7.25 -0.02
C ILE A 148 -14.70 -5.93 -0.38
N LEU A 149 -13.36 -5.86 -0.31
CA LEU A 149 -12.59 -4.67 -0.62
C LEU A 149 -12.09 -4.70 -2.06
N ALA A 150 -12.42 -3.66 -2.81
CA ALA A 150 -12.13 -3.50 -4.24
C ALA A 150 -11.85 -2.03 -4.60
N ALA A 151 -11.27 -1.25 -3.67
CA ALA A 151 -11.02 0.18 -3.84
C ALA A 151 -10.06 0.48 -5.02
N TYR A 152 -9.15 -0.44 -5.34
CA TYR A 152 -8.37 -0.42 -6.58
C TYR A 152 -8.72 -1.64 -7.40
N SER A 153 -9.58 -1.45 -8.37
CA SER A 153 -10.12 -2.53 -9.19
C SER A 153 -10.62 -2.02 -10.55
N GLY A 154 -10.93 -2.96 -11.43
CA GLY A 154 -11.59 -2.71 -12.70
C GLY A 154 -12.96 -3.38 -12.78
N ILE A 155 -13.60 -3.70 -11.65
CA ILE A 155 -14.89 -4.39 -11.65
C ILE A 155 -15.96 -3.57 -12.38
N THR A 156 -16.76 -4.27 -13.15
CA THR A 156 -17.93 -3.71 -13.86
C THR A 156 -19.14 -3.58 -12.92
N GLN A 157 -20.17 -2.86 -13.35
CA GLN A 157 -21.44 -2.79 -12.62
C GLN A 157 -22.06 -4.18 -12.41
N GLU A 158 -21.99 -5.06 -13.41
CA GLU A 158 -22.54 -6.43 -13.32
C GLU A 158 -21.79 -7.28 -12.28
N GLU A 159 -20.46 -7.15 -12.24
CA GLU A 159 -19.64 -7.82 -11.23
C GLU A 159 -19.90 -7.26 -9.82
N TYR A 160 -20.02 -5.92 -9.70
CA TYR A 160 -20.38 -5.28 -8.44
C TYR A 160 -21.74 -5.77 -7.92
N ASP A 161 -22.74 -5.81 -8.79
CA ASP A 161 -24.09 -6.28 -8.44
C ASP A 161 -24.05 -7.74 -7.94
N THR A 162 -23.28 -8.60 -8.65
CA THR A 162 -23.12 -10.02 -8.26
C THR A 162 -22.36 -10.18 -6.94
N LEU A 163 -21.25 -9.43 -6.75
CA LEU A 163 -20.50 -9.44 -5.49
C LEU A 163 -21.35 -8.94 -4.32
N SER A 164 -22.22 -7.95 -4.56
CA SER A 164 -23.09 -7.38 -3.55
C SER A 164 -24.17 -8.35 -3.06
N GLU A 165 -24.44 -9.45 -3.80
CA GLU A 165 -25.27 -10.54 -3.31
C GLU A 165 -24.53 -11.43 -2.28
N ILE A 166 -23.18 -11.37 -2.26
CA ILE A 166 -22.33 -12.14 -1.33
C ILE A 166 -22.10 -11.32 -0.06
N ALA A 167 -21.57 -10.09 -0.18
CA ALA A 167 -21.28 -9.19 0.94
C ALA A 167 -21.23 -7.72 0.44
N PRO A 168 -21.29 -6.71 1.33
CA PRO A 168 -21.04 -5.31 0.99
C PRO A 168 -19.71 -5.13 0.28
N VAL A 169 -19.68 -4.35 -0.83
CA VAL A 169 -18.49 -4.17 -1.70
C VAL A 169 -18.01 -2.72 -1.67
N VAL A 170 -16.78 -2.50 -1.26
CA VAL A 170 -16.12 -1.18 -1.34
C VAL A 170 -15.40 -1.07 -2.67
N ALA A 171 -16.03 -0.42 -3.65
CA ALA A 171 -15.50 -0.25 -5.01
C ALA A 171 -14.65 1.03 -5.17
N TYR A 172 -14.05 1.20 -6.36
CA TYR A 172 -13.27 2.39 -6.71
C TYR A 172 -14.12 3.66 -6.76
N GLN A 173 -13.50 4.82 -6.51
CA GLN A 173 -14.23 6.07 -6.29
C GLN A 173 -14.65 6.81 -7.57
N THR A 174 -13.80 6.80 -8.59
CA THR A 174 -14.02 7.61 -9.81
C THR A 174 -14.04 6.75 -11.06
N SER A 175 -12.96 6.08 -11.39
CA SER A 175 -12.78 5.28 -12.59
C SER A 175 -12.01 4.00 -12.30
N PRO A 176 -12.20 2.94 -13.10
CA PRO A 176 -11.40 1.72 -12.99
C PRO A 176 -9.89 2.02 -13.05
N TRP A 177 -9.11 1.43 -12.13
CA TRP A 177 -7.66 1.51 -12.09
C TRP A 177 -7.07 2.92 -11.85
N VAL A 178 -7.89 3.84 -11.37
CA VAL A 178 -7.53 5.23 -11.08
C VAL A 178 -7.74 5.52 -9.59
N ALA A 179 -6.93 4.93 -8.74
CA ALA A 179 -6.91 5.25 -7.31
C ALA A 179 -5.47 5.35 -6.84
N SER A 180 -5.12 6.47 -6.20
CA SER A 180 -3.85 6.61 -5.53
C SER A 180 -3.72 5.58 -4.40
N TRP A 181 -2.50 5.27 -3.97
CA TRP A 181 -2.30 4.38 -2.83
C TRP A 181 -2.96 4.92 -1.53
N ARG A 182 -3.08 6.26 -1.39
CA ARG A 182 -3.79 6.89 -0.27
C ARG A 182 -5.29 6.63 -0.33
N GLU A 183 -5.89 6.74 -1.51
CA GLU A 183 -7.30 6.40 -1.70
C GLU A 183 -7.54 4.92 -1.44
N GLN A 184 -6.65 4.04 -1.91
CA GLN A 184 -6.73 2.61 -1.60
C GLN A 184 -6.74 2.37 -0.09
N VAL A 185 -5.81 3.00 0.67
CA VAL A 185 -5.77 2.90 2.13
C VAL A 185 -7.06 3.46 2.74
N THR A 186 -7.47 4.66 2.34
CA THR A 186 -8.64 5.34 2.91
C THR A 186 -9.90 4.49 2.79
N TYR A 187 -10.23 4.05 1.57
CA TYR A 187 -11.50 3.36 1.35
C TYR A 187 -11.49 1.91 1.82
N ASN A 188 -10.36 1.21 1.74
CA ASN A 188 -10.24 -0.12 2.33
C ASN A 188 -10.31 -0.05 3.87
N ALA A 189 -9.67 0.92 4.51
CA ALA A 189 -9.74 1.13 5.96
C ALA A 189 -11.17 1.49 6.42
N MET A 190 -11.85 2.38 5.68
CA MET A 190 -13.27 2.67 5.92
C MET A 190 -14.13 1.42 5.83
N GLY A 191 -13.91 0.58 4.79
CA GLY A 191 -14.61 -0.68 4.61
C GLY A 191 -14.37 -1.69 5.74
N MET A 192 -13.24 -1.61 6.42
CA MET A 192 -12.90 -2.42 7.59
C MET A 192 -13.32 -1.77 8.93
N GLY A 193 -13.83 -0.54 8.91
CA GLY A 193 -14.20 0.20 10.11
C GLY A 193 -13.02 0.62 10.99
N ILE A 194 -11.85 0.85 10.37
CA ILE A 194 -10.58 1.24 11.01
C ILE A 194 -9.97 2.45 10.30
N GLU A 195 -10.77 3.49 10.09
CA GLU A 195 -10.38 4.68 9.33
C GLU A 195 -9.19 5.42 9.96
N GLU A 196 -9.11 5.50 11.28
CA GLU A 196 -8.04 6.21 11.98
C GLU A 196 -6.70 5.47 11.81
N GLU A 197 -6.69 4.15 11.88
CA GLU A 197 -5.52 3.32 11.58
C GLU A 197 -5.09 3.50 10.11
N GLY A 198 -6.06 3.65 9.20
CA GLY A 198 -5.79 4.00 7.80
C GLY A 198 -5.10 5.35 7.65
N LYS A 199 -5.54 6.38 8.36
CA LYS A 199 -4.89 7.71 8.39
C LYS A 199 -3.46 7.63 8.93
N GLN A 200 -3.25 6.83 9.98
CA GLN A 200 -1.92 6.63 10.55
C GLN A 200 -1.00 5.89 9.55
N LEU A 201 -1.49 4.84 8.89
CA LEU A 201 -0.73 4.14 7.85
C LEU A 201 -0.31 5.07 6.70
N ILE A 202 -1.20 5.97 6.27
CA ILE A 202 -0.86 6.98 5.26
C ILE A 202 0.28 7.87 5.77
N ALA A 203 0.16 8.40 6.97
CA ALA A 203 1.17 9.30 7.55
C ALA A 203 2.54 8.60 7.71
N ASP A 204 2.56 7.34 8.13
CA ASP A 204 3.79 6.57 8.31
C ASP A 204 4.43 6.25 6.94
N THR A 205 3.64 5.93 5.92
CA THR A 205 4.13 5.68 4.57
C THR A 205 4.67 6.97 3.93
N GLU A 206 3.99 8.11 4.10
CA GLU A 206 4.47 9.42 3.64
C GLU A 206 5.82 9.79 4.28
N LYS A 207 5.94 9.54 5.57
CA LYS A 207 7.19 9.77 6.29
C LYS A 207 8.31 8.88 5.78
N LEU A 208 8.04 7.60 5.52
CA LEU A 208 9.02 6.69 4.91
C LEU A 208 9.49 7.21 3.55
N ILE A 209 8.54 7.62 2.68
CA ILE A 209 8.88 8.20 1.37
C ILE A 209 9.76 9.45 1.54
N GLU A 210 9.39 10.37 2.44
CA GLU A 210 10.18 11.58 2.69
C GLU A 210 11.59 11.28 3.19
N GLU A 211 11.74 10.36 4.14
CA GLU A 211 13.04 9.94 4.69
C GLU A 211 13.94 9.39 3.57
N LYS A 212 13.41 8.52 2.70
CA LYS A 212 14.15 7.94 1.59
C LYS A 212 14.50 8.97 0.52
N LEU A 213 13.59 9.88 0.18
CA LEU A 213 13.83 10.96 -0.79
C LEU A 213 14.92 11.94 -0.35
N ASN A 214 15.11 12.14 0.95
CA ASN A 214 16.17 13.02 1.44
C ASN A 214 17.58 12.52 1.09
N GLU A 215 17.73 11.22 0.79
CA GLU A 215 18.98 10.62 0.35
C GLU A 215 19.20 10.73 -1.17
N HIS A 216 18.15 11.13 -1.94
CA HIS A 216 18.10 11.14 -3.41
C HIS A 216 17.69 12.50 -3.99
N SER A 217 18.25 13.58 -3.46
CA SER A 217 17.85 14.95 -3.85
C SER A 217 18.07 15.29 -5.34
N GLU A 218 18.89 14.54 -6.05
CA GLU A 218 19.23 14.74 -7.47
C GLU A 218 18.08 14.42 -8.44
N ILE A 219 17.08 13.65 -8.00
CA ILE A 219 15.89 13.37 -8.81
C ILE A 219 14.85 14.49 -8.73
N LYS A 220 14.90 15.31 -7.68
CA LYS A 220 13.88 16.33 -7.41
C LYS A 220 13.84 17.39 -8.52
N GLY A 221 12.63 17.66 -9.03
CA GLY A 221 12.39 18.61 -10.12
C GLY A 221 12.82 18.11 -11.50
N LYS A 222 13.32 16.87 -11.63
CA LYS A 222 13.57 16.27 -12.93
C LYS A 222 12.26 15.92 -13.62
N LYS A 223 12.20 16.11 -14.94
CA LYS A 223 11.03 15.73 -15.73
C LYS A 223 11.08 14.25 -16.08
N ALA A 224 10.11 13.50 -15.59
CA ALA A 224 10.05 12.06 -15.80
C ALA A 224 8.69 11.59 -16.31
N ALA A 225 8.69 10.52 -17.09
CA ALA A 225 7.47 9.85 -17.53
C ALA A 225 7.62 8.32 -17.43
N PHE A 226 6.55 7.66 -17.02
CA PHE A 226 6.48 6.20 -17.07
C PHE A 226 5.86 5.78 -18.40
N VAL A 227 6.54 4.91 -19.13
CA VAL A 227 6.14 4.45 -20.46
C VAL A 227 6.14 2.92 -20.52
N SER A 228 5.43 2.35 -21.46
CA SER A 228 5.51 0.94 -21.80
C SER A 228 5.91 0.84 -23.26
N ILE A 229 7.13 0.38 -23.52
CA ILE A 229 7.70 0.23 -24.85
C ILE A 229 8.15 -1.22 -25.00
N SER A 230 7.55 -1.95 -25.95
CA SER A 230 7.96 -3.32 -26.25
C SER A 230 9.12 -3.33 -27.24
N ALA A 231 10.22 -4.00 -26.90
CA ALA A 231 11.34 -4.19 -27.83
C ALA A 231 10.96 -5.07 -29.04
N ASP A 232 9.86 -5.84 -28.95
CA ASP A 232 9.36 -6.70 -30.03
C ASP A 232 8.49 -5.91 -31.03
N ASP A 233 7.92 -4.77 -30.63
CA ASP A 233 7.14 -3.88 -31.48
C ASP A 233 7.39 -2.42 -31.13
N LEU A 234 8.32 -1.81 -31.82
CA LEU A 234 8.70 -0.41 -31.66
C LEU A 234 7.83 0.56 -32.50
N SER A 235 6.76 0.08 -33.15
CA SER A 235 5.86 0.93 -33.96
C SER A 235 4.96 1.82 -33.13
N LYS A 236 4.74 1.45 -31.86
CA LYS A 236 3.92 2.19 -30.89
C LYS A 236 4.42 1.96 -29.47
N PHE A 237 3.98 2.83 -28.58
CA PHE A 237 4.23 2.72 -27.14
C PHE A 237 3.08 3.36 -26.35
N TYR A 238 3.07 3.13 -25.05
CA TYR A 238 2.09 3.70 -24.14
C TYR A 238 2.80 4.64 -23.17
N ILE A 239 2.15 5.77 -22.87
CA ILE A 239 2.58 6.67 -21.80
C ILE A 239 1.50 6.61 -20.72
N TYR A 240 1.88 6.21 -19.50
CA TYR A 240 0.98 6.28 -18.37
C TYR A 240 0.81 7.74 -17.95
N THR A 241 -0.42 8.16 -17.72
CA THR A 241 -0.73 9.56 -17.39
C THR A 241 -0.43 9.84 -15.91
N PRO A 242 -0.45 11.11 -15.46
CA PRO A 242 -0.40 11.42 -14.03
C PRO A 242 -1.58 10.86 -13.21
N GLU A 243 -2.68 10.45 -13.84
CA GLU A 243 -3.81 9.80 -13.18
C GLU A 243 -3.55 8.31 -12.89
N ASP A 244 -2.63 7.71 -13.63
CA ASP A 244 -2.18 6.34 -13.35
C ASP A 244 -1.26 6.32 -12.13
N PRO A 245 -1.41 5.36 -11.20
CA PRO A 245 -0.55 5.27 -10.01
C PRO A 245 0.94 5.30 -10.29
N ARG A 246 1.42 4.75 -11.42
CA ARG A 246 2.82 4.77 -11.82
C ARG A 246 3.31 6.17 -12.19
N GLY A 247 2.47 6.92 -12.92
CA GLY A 247 2.75 8.32 -13.27
C GLY A 247 2.63 9.25 -12.05
N ALA A 248 1.58 9.07 -11.24
CA ALA A 248 1.36 9.81 -10.01
C ALA A 248 2.53 9.64 -9.03
N PHE A 249 3.05 8.42 -8.88
CA PHE A 249 4.13 8.14 -7.92
C PHE A 249 5.43 8.85 -8.28
N LEU A 250 5.76 9.02 -9.57
CA LEU A 250 6.90 9.85 -9.98
C LEU A 250 6.78 11.30 -9.47
N SER A 251 5.55 11.85 -9.51
CA SER A 251 5.29 13.19 -8.99
C SER A 251 5.41 13.25 -7.46
N GLU A 252 5.00 12.22 -6.75
CA GLU A 252 5.17 12.10 -5.30
C GLU A 252 6.66 12.02 -4.91
N LEU A 253 7.49 11.42 -5.75
CA LEU A 253 8.94 11.40 -5.60
C LEU A 253 9.59 12.75 -5.94
N GLY A 254 8.81 13.82 -6.12
CA GLY A 254 9.28 15.18 -6.35
C GLY A 254 9.74 15.44 -7.79
N MET A 255 9.41 14.57 -8.73
CA MET A 255 9.66 14.76 -10.15
C MET A 255 8.51 15.51 -10.82
N GLU A 256 8.75 16.13 -11.96
CA GLU A 256 7.75 16.86 -12.74
C GLU A 256 7.31 16.02 -13.94
N TYR A 257 6.01 16.02 -14.26
CA TYR A 257 5.53 15.38 -15.47
C TYR A 257 5.73 16.31 -16.68
N PRO A 258 6.28 15.83 -17.83
CA PRO A 258 6.58 16.67 -18.98
C PRO A 258 5.32 17.35 -19.58
N GLU A 259 5.37 18.67 -19.80
CA GLU A 259 4.26 19.43 -20.39
C GLU A 259 3.94 18.97 -21.83
N SER A 260 4.96 18.51 -22.57
CA SER A 260 4.78 17.92 -23.90
C SER A 260 3.86 16.68 -23.91
N ILE A 261 3.72 16.01 -22.76
CA ILE A 261 2.80 14.88 -22.58
C ILE A 261 1.47 15.37 -22.02
N THR A 262 1.47 16.11 -20.92
CA THR A 262 0.23 16.53 -20.23
C THR A 262 -0.68 17.36 -21.12
N SER A 263 -0.11 18.19 -22.03
CA SER A 263 -0.87 18.97 -23.00
C SER A 263 -1.61 18.13 -24.06
N GLN A 264 -1.29 16.85 -24.18
CA GLN A 264 -1.92 15.93 -25.15
C GLN A 264 -2.98 15.01 -24.50
N ILE A 265 -3.12 15.08 -23.18
CA ILE A 265 -4.15 14.30 -22.46
C ILE A 265 -5.51 14.95 -22.77
N THR A 266 -6.34 14.24 -23.54
CA THR A 266 -7.66 14.72 -23.94
C THR A 266 -8.77 14.21 -23.02
N ASP A 267 -8.57 13.06 -22.41
CA ASP A 267 -9.46 12.49 -21.39
C ASP A 267 -8.75 12.53 -20.04
N PRO A 268 -9.20 13.36 -19.10
CA PRO A 268 -8.58 13.48 -17.78
C PRO A 268 -8.70 12.22 -16.91
N ASN A 269 -9.57 11.28 -17.29
CA ASN A 269 -9.74 10.03 -16.55
C ASN A 269 -8.98 8.87 -17.21
N SER A 270 -8.25 9.10 -18.29
CA SER A 270 -7.46 8.06 -18.95
C SER A 270 -6.17 7.79 -18.17
N PHE A 271 -5.91 6.54 -17.84
CA PHE A 271 -4.68 6.13 -17.18
C PHE A 271 -3.50 5.95 -18.14
N TYR A 272 -3.72 5.96 -19.48
CA TYR A 272 -2.64 5.89 -20.47
C TYR A 272 -3.02 6.59 -21.79
N ILE A 273 -1.98 6.89 -22.58
CA ILE A 273 -2.12 7.34 -23.98
C ILE A 273 -1.35 6.34 -24.85
N GLU A 274 -2.02 5.81 -25.90
CA GLU A 274 -1.32 5.05 -26.96
C GLU A 274 -0.72 6.04 -27.97
N VAL A 275 0.58 5.89 -28.26
CA VAL A 275 1.35 6.79 -29.11
C VAL A 275 2.01 5.99 -30.23
N SER A 276 1.80 6.37 -31.48
CA SER A 276 2.60 5.86 -32.61
C SER A 276 4.05 6.35 -32.48
N ALA A 277 5.02 5.52 -32.80
CA ALA A 277 6.45 5.89 -32.78
C ALA A 277 6.75 7.19 -33.57
N GLU A 278 6.00 7.49 -34.62
CA GLU A 278 6.15 8.72 -35.39
C GLU A 278 5.90 9.99 -34.54
N ASN A 279 5.16 9.88 -33.45
CA ASN A 279 4.87 10.95 -32.51
C ASN A 279 5.76 10.91 -31.25
N ALA A 280 6.89 10.24 -31.29
CA ALA A 280 7.82 10.09 -30.18
C ALA A 280 8.39 11.44 -29.67
N ASP A 281 8.22 12.53 -30.41
CA ASP A 281 8.54 13.89 -29.98
C ASP A 281 7.71 14.36 -28.78
N MET A 282 6.61 13.68 -28.43
CA MET A 282 5.93 13.87 -27.14
C MET A 282 6.84 13.64 -25.93
N LEU A 283 7.88 12.81 -26.08
CA LEU A 283 8.85 12.50 -25.03
C LEU A 283 10.07 13.44 -25.03
N LYS A 284 10.09 14.48 -25.87
CA LYS A 284 11.24 15.38 -26.02
C LYS A 284 11.66 16.11 -24.76
N ASP A 285 10.68 16.44 -23.90
CA ASP A 285 10.91 17.19 -22.66
C ASP A 285 11.16 16.26 -21.46
N ALA A 286 11.03 14.94 -21.63
CA ALA A 286 11.35 13.98 -20.58
C ALA A 286 12.87 13.89 -20.38
N GLU A 287 13.32 14.18 -19.17
CA GLU A 287 14.71 14.03 -18.78
C GLU A 287 15.02 12.56 -18.42
N ILE A 288 14.03 11.88 -17.83
CA ILE A 288 14.12 10.48 -17.41
C ILE A 288 12.88 9.74 -17.95
N LEU A 289 13.09 8.56 -18.49
CA LEU A 289 12.01 7.63 -18.81
C LEU A 289 12.12 6.42 -17.88
N VAL A 290 10.98 5.93 -17.42
CA VAL A 290 10.85 4.65 -16.72
C VAL A 290 10.06 3.72 -17.63
N SER A 291 10.57 2.51 -17.87
CA SER A 291 9.90 1.54 -18.73
C SER A 291 10.08 0.12 -18.21
N TYR A 292 9.10 -0.71 -18.46
CA TYR A 292 9.27 -2.15 -18.36
C TYR A 292 10.17 -2.65 -19.49
N GLY A 293 10.87 -3.76 -19.26
CA GLY A 293 11.70 -4.37 -20.27
C GLY A 293 12.75 -5.31 -19.70
N ASP A 294 13.78 -5.59 -20.50
CA ASP A 294 14.92 -6.40 -20.13
C ASP A 294 16.25 -5.65 -20.35
N LYS A 295 17.36 -6.31 -20.07
CA LYS A 295 18.72 -5.74 -20.26
C LYS A 295 19.04 -5.31 -21.69
N ASN A 296 18.29 -5.76 -22.70
CA ASN A 296 18.50 -5.43 -24.11
C ASN A 296 17.60 -4.28 -24.57
N THR A 297 16.56 -3.94 -23.80
CA THR A 297 15.54 -2.96 -24.17
C THR A 297 16.14 -1.60 -24.49
N LEU A 298 16.99 -1.04 -23.62
CA LEU A 298 17.63 0.26 -23.90
C LEU A 298 18.47 0.23 -25.18
N ALA A 299 19.22 -0.85 -25.42
CA ALA A 299 20.03 -0.97 -26.64
C ALA A 299 19.17 -1.07 -27.90
N ALA A 300 18.03 -1.76 -27.83
CA ALA A 300 17.06 -1.83 -28.92
C ALA A 300 16.44 -0.45 -29.21
N LEU A 301 16.04 0.29 -28.17
CA LEU A 301 15.54 1.65 -28.31
C LEU A 301 16.56 2.59 -28.95
N GLN A 302 17.82 2.54 -28.51
CA GLN A 302 18.90 3.38 -29.06
C GLN A 302 19.25 3.04 -30.51
N ALA A 303 19.03 1.79 -30.94
CA ALA A 303 19.23 1.37 -32.32
C ALA A 303 18.09 1.75 -33.27
N ASP A 304 16.89 2.07 -32.72
CA ASP A 304 15.75 2.46 -33.53
C ASP A 304 15.93 3.86 -34.10
N PRO A 305 15.63 4.08 -35.41
CA PRO A 305 15.87 5.37 -36.07
C PRO A 305 14.97 6.51 -35.60
N ILE A 306 13.87 6.21 -34.93
CA ILE A 306 12.92 7.18 -34.39
C ILE A 306 13.07 7.29 -32.88
N LEU A 307 12.85 6.20 -32.14
CA LEU A 307 12.88 6.20 -30.69
C LEU A 307 14.27 6.50 -30.12
N GLY A 308 15.34 6.10 -30.83
CA GLY A 308 16.72 6.40 -30.46
C GLY A 308 17.07 7.90 -30.47
N LYS A 309 16.22 8.75 -31.08
CA LYS A 309 16.39 10.22 -31.07
C LYS A 309 15.69 10.90 -29.89
N ILE A 310 14.90 10.19 -29.10
CA ILE A 310 14.36 10.73 -27.87
C ILE A 310 15.53 11.11 -26.96
N PRO A 311 15.63 12.34 -26.45
CA PRO A 311 16.81 12.80 -25.70
C PRO A 311 17.18 11.93 -24.51
N ALA A 312 16.19 11.41 -23.78
CA ALA A 312 16.40 10.49 -22.66
C ALA A 312 16.97 9.13 -23.13
N VAL A 313 16.51 8.61 -24.27
CA VAL A 313 17.00 7.35 -24.86
C VAL A 313 18.42 7.52 -25.39
N GLU A 314 18.69 8.59 -26.16
CA GLU A 314 20.01 8.87 -26.74
C GLU A 314 21.08 8.96 -25.65
N ARG A 315 20.82 9.67 -24.54
CA ARG A 315 21.77 9.82 -23.45
C ARG A 315 21.74 8.65 -22.44
N GLY A 316 20.73 7.76 -22.56
CA GLY A 316 20.57 6.58 -21.70
C GLY A 316 20.04 6.88 -20.30
N SER A 317 19.36 8.02 -20.09
CA SER A 317 18.64 8.31 -18.85
C SER A 317 17.28 7.60 -18.82
N VAL A 318 17.31 6.29 -18.95
CA VAL A 318 16.15 5.40 -18.96
C VAL A 318 16.33 4.36 -17.87
N VAL A 319 15.35 4.28 -16.99
CA VAL A 319 15.21 3.21 -16.01
C VAL A 319 14.48 2.06 -16.68
N ILE A 320 15.10 0.90 -16.77
CA ILE A 320 14.46 -0.32 -17.24
C ILE A 320 14.16 -1.21 -16.04
N ILE A 321 12.90 -1.37 -15.75
CA ILE A 321 12.41 -2.29 -14.71
C ILE A 321 12.16 -3.63 -15.39
N GLY A 322 12.78 -4.69 -14.85
CA GLY A 322 12.61 -6.04 -15.37
C GLY A 322 11.12 -6.43 -15.45
N ASP A 323 10.65 -6.77 -16.65
CA ASP A 323 9.26 -7.15 -16.86
C ASP A 323 8.88 -8.38 -16.01
N ASN A 324 7.66 -8.39 -15.50
CA ASN A 324 7.15 -9.46 -14.64
C ASN A 324 8.04 -9.76 -13.42
N THR A 325 8.65 -8.74 -12.83
CA THR A 325 9.40 -8.84 -11.56
C THR A 325 8.59 -8.24 -10.40
N PRO A 326 8.95 -8.51 -9.14
CA PRO A 326 8.34 -7.84 -7.99
C PRO A 326 8.46 -6.30 -8.08
N LEU A 327 9.61 -5.77 -8.53
CA LEU A 327 9.77 -4.32 -8.71
C LEU A 327 8.81 -3.77 -9.78
N ALA A 328 8.55 -4.52 -10.86
CA ALA A 328 7.58 -4.11 -11.87
C ALA A 328 6.15 -4.12 -11.31
N ALA A 329 5.80 -5.09 -10.48
CA ALA A 329 4.52 -5.15 -9.78
C ALA A 329 4.35 -3.98 -8.79
N ALA A 330 5.43 -3.58 -8.10
CA ALA A 330 5.46 -2.42 -7.21
C ALA A 330 5.32 -1.07 -7.95
N GLY A 331 5.40 -1.05 -9.27
CA GLY A 331 5.11 0.13 -10.09
C GLY A 331 3.69 0.68 -9.86
N THR A 332 2.75 -0.18 -9.47
CA THR A 332 1.45 0.23 -8.91
C THR A 332 1.57 0.21 -7.38
N PRO A 333 1.83 1.36 -6.73
CA PRO A 333 2.25 1.39 -5.34
C PRO A 333 1.11 1.04 -4.37
N SER A 334 1.47 0.31 -3.32
CA SER A 334 0.72 0.07 -2.09
C SER A 334 1.64 0.33 -0.89
N PRO A 335 1.15 0.49 0.34
CA PRO A 335 2.03 0.67 1.49
C PRO A 335 3.12 -0.40 1.61
N LEU A 336 2.78 -1.68 1.43
CA LEU A 336 3.74 -2.78 1.50
C LEU A 336 4.72 -2.79 0.33
N SER A 337 4.25 -2.54 -0.91
CA SER A 337 5.12 -2.51 -2.08
C SER A 337 6.08 -1.31 -2.05
N ILE A 338 5.64 -0.16 -1.51
CA ILE A 338 6.49 1.01 -1.29
C ILE A 338 7.63 0.65 -0.31
N GLU A 339 7.30 0.10 0.86
CA GLU A 339 8.30 -0.31 1.85
C GLU A 339 9.31 -1.30 1.26
N TYR A 340 8.83 -2.26 0.47
CA TYR A 340 9.65 -3.28 -0.17
C TYR A 340 10.61 -2.73 -1.23
N SER A 341 10.16 -1.78 -2.07
CA SER A 341 10.84 -1.45 -3.33
C SER A 341 11.46 -0.06 -3.40
N ILE A 342 11.15 0.85 -2.46
CA ILE A 342 11.50 2.27 -2.58
C ILE A 342 13.01 2.51 -2.71
N ASP A 343 13.84 1.78 -1.97
CA ASP A 343 15.30 1.93 -2.01
C ASP A 343 15.88 1.57 -3.39
N GLU A 344 15.42 0.45 -3.96
CA GLU A 344 15.85 0.03 -5.29
C GLU A 344 15.35 1.00 -6.36
N TYR A 345 14.08 1.42 -6.28
CA TYR A 345 13.50 2.32 -7.26
C TYR A 345 14.18 3.69 -7.26
N LEU A 346 14.42 4.29 -6.08
CA LEU A 346 15.14 5.55 -5.97
C LEU A 346 16.59 5.45 -6.45
N THR A 347 17.27 4.34 -6.19
CA THR A 347 18.61 4.08 -6.72
C THR A 347 18.62 4.10 -8.25
N LEU A 348 17.68 3.41 -8.90
CA LEU A 348 17.56 3.38 -10.36
C LEU A 348 17.24 4.77 -10.94
N LEU A 349 16.35 5.52 -10.30
CA LEU A 349 16.02 6.90 -10.71
C LEU A 349 17.25 7.82 -10.58
N SER A 350 18.01 7.71 -9.49
CA SER A 350 19.24 8.49 -9.26
C SER A 350 20.32 8.17 -10.30
N GLU A 351 20.49 6.89 -10.63
CA GLU A 351 21.41 6.48 -11.72
C GLU A 351 21.02 7.11 -13.07
N ALA A 352 19.71 7.15 -13.36
CA ALA A 352 19.21 7.81 -14.58
C ALA A 352 19.40 9.33 -14.51
N ALA A 353 19.10 9.95 -13.37
CA ALA A 353 19.28 11.38 -13.14
C ALA A 353 20.74 11.84 -13.30
N SER A 354 21.69 11.00 -12.90
CA SER A 354 23.13 11.30 -13.04
C SER A 354 23.58 11.52 -14.49
N LYS A 355 22.82 11.00 -15.46
CA LYS A 355 23.06 11.15 -16.89
C LYS A 355 22.42 12.43 -17.48
N VAL A 356 21.56 13.09 -16.73
CA VAL A 356 20.93 14.35 -17.12
C VAL A 356 21.88 15.50 -16.77
N GLN A 357 22.31 16.25 -17.79
CA GLN A 357 23.25 17.38 -17.62
C GLN A 357 22.53 18.66 -17.23
#